data_9809d9d526df872e7d0aa59dc03ea408
#
_entry.id   9809d9d526df872e7d0aa59dc03ea408
#
_cell.length_a   1.000
_cell.length_b   1.000
_cell.length_c   1.000
_cell.angle_alpha   90.00
_cell.angle_beta   90.00
_cell.angle_gamma   90.00
#
_symmetry.space_group_name_H-M   'P 1'
#
loop_
_entity.id
_entity.type
_entity.pdbx_description
1 polymer ?
#
loop_
_entity_poly.entity_id
_entity_poly.type
_entity_poly.pdbx_seq_one_letter_code
_entity_poly.pdbx_strand_id
1 'polypeptide(L)'
;MGKKMWVFDQSLSKERMETYMNAKQWMHIFSTRLTKEMYKRGINRRELAELSGVSENAISNYINENREPKITNIIKISEALEIPVNKLIY
;
A
#
# COMPACT_ATOMS: atom_id res chain seq x y z
N MET A 1 -23.35 -20.15 -19.23
CA MET A 1 -23.00 -19.88 -19.09
C MET A 1 -22.48 -19.61 -18.75
N GLY A 2 -22.40 -19.64 -18.68
CA GLY A 2 -21.92 -19.22 -18.51
C GLY A 2 -21.78 -18.50 -18.39
N LYS A 3 -22.05 -18.20 -18.80
CA LYS A 3 -21.93 -17.36 -18.73
C LYS A 3 -21.84 -16.75 -18.04
N LYS A 4 -22.00 -16.74 -18.08
CA LYS A 4 -22.01 -16.01 -17.48
C LYS A 4 -21.70 -15.72 -16.61
N MET A 5 -21.43 -16.02 -16.50
CA MET A 5 -21.16 -15.71 -15.61
C MET A 5 -20.63 -14.64 -15.10
N TRP A 6 -20.09 -14.37 -15.42
CA TRP A 6 -19.38 -13.33 -14.99
C TRP A 6 -19.86 -12.12 -15.53
N VAL A 7 -20.71 -12.19 -16.06
CA VAL A 7 -21.31 -11.16 -16.32
C VAL A 7 -22.17 -10.81 -15.53
N PHE A 8 -22.66 -10.94 -15.09
CA PHE A 8 -23.10 -10.76 -14.04
C PHE A 8 -23.98 -9.70 -13.84
N ASP A 9 -24.64 -9.67 -12.86
CA ASP A 9 -25.54 -8.61 -12.65
C ASP A 9 -24.79 -7.41 -12.16
N GLN A 10 -25.42 -6.26 -12.20
CA GLN A 10 -24.78 -5.02 -11.86
C GLN A 10 -24.39 -4.94 -10.40
N SER A 11 -25.19 -5.48 -9.53
CA SER A 11 -24.88 -5.39 -8.11
C SER A 11 -23.66 -6.21 -7.77
N LEU A 12 -23.52 -7.37 -8.40
CA LEU A 12 -22.34 -8.18 -8.19
C LEU A 12 -21.11 -7.51 -8.75
N SER A 13 -21.25 -6.87 -9.89
CA SER A 13 -20.17 -6.13 -10.49
C SER A 13 -19.69 -5.02 -9.57
N LYS A 14 -20.63 -4.32 -8.98
CA LYS A 14 -20.31 -3.23 -8.09
C LYS A 14 -19.57 -3.72 -6.87
N GLU A 15 -19.97 -4.81 -6.31
CA GLU A 15 -19.27 -5.40 -5.18
C GLU A 15 -17.85 -5.77 -5.54
N ARG A 16 -17.65 -6.30 -6.74
CA ARG A 16 -16.32 -6.60 -7.20
C ARG A 16 -15.46 -5.37 -7.33
N MET A 17 -16.03 -4.31 -7.83
CA MET A 17 -15.29 -3.07 -7.98
C MET A 17 -14.89 -2.49 -6.64
N GLU A 18 -15.71 -2.70 -5.62
CA GLU A 18 -15.36 -2.26 -4.29
C GLU A 18 -14.30 -3.14 -3.65
N THR A 19 -14.25 -4.41 -4.07
CA THR A 19 -13.26 -5.33 -3.55
C THR A 19 -11.90 -5.14 -4.18
N TYR A 20 -11.88 -4.84 -5.47
CA TYR A 20 -10.62 -4.67 -6.18
C TYR A 20 -10.18 -3.23 -6.15
N MET A 21 -8.94 -3.01 -5.80
CA MET A 21 -8.37 -1.69 -5.80
C MET A 21 -7.65 -1.45 -7.11
N ASN A 22 -7.79 -0.25 -7.67
CA ASN A 22 -6.93 0.14 -8.76
C ASN A 22 -5.60 0.65 -8.20
N ALA A 23 -4.64 0.90 -9.07
CA ALA A 23 -3.31 1.29 -8.64
C ALA A 23 -3.31 2.55 -7.79
N LYS A 24 -4.16 3.50 -8.14
CA LYS A 24 -4.21 4.76 -7.43
C LYS A 24 -4.74 4.58 -6.01
N GLN A 25 -5.78 3.79 -5.84
CA GLN A 25 -6.33 3.50 -4.52
C GLN A 25 -5.31 2.77 -3.66
N TRP A 26 -4.60 1.83 -4.26
CA TRP A 26 -3.59 1.05 -3.60
C TRP A 26 -2.48 1.96 -3.05
N MET A 27 -2.02 2.89 -3.88
CA MET A 27 -0.98 3.83 -3.46
C MET A 27 -1.45 4.72 -2.33
N HIS A 28 -2.70 5.13 -2.37
CA HIS A 28 -3.26 5.96 -1.31
C HIS A 28 -3.35 5.20 0.01
N ILE A 29 -3.79 3.96 -0.05
CA ILE A 29 -3.88 3.13 1.16
C ILE A 29 -2.49 2.91 1.76
N PHE A 30 -1.53 2.59 0.90
CA PHE A 30 -0.18 2.36 1.37
C PHE A 30 0.40 3.63 2.01
N SER A 31 0.24 4.75 1.34
CA SER A 31 0.73 6.04 1.84
C SER A 31 0.12 6.37 3.20
N THR A 32 -1.18 6.21 3.31
CA THR A 32 -1.90 6.52 4.54
C THR A 32 -1.45 5.63 5.69
N ARG A 33 -1.34 4.32 5.43
CA ARG A 33 -0.92 3.37 6.45
C ARG A 33 0.51 3.58 6.86
N LEU A 34 1.38 3.84 5.88
CA LEU A 34 2.79 4.09 6.15
C LEU A 34 2.96 5.33 7.02
N THR A 35 2.30 6.41 6.65
CA THR A 35 2.36 7.65 7.41
C THR A 35 1.88 7.45 8.85
N LYS A 36 0.80 6.71 9.00
CA LYS A 36 0.25 6.43 10.32
C LYS A 36 1.23 5.63 11.18
N GLU A 37 1.86 4.61 10.60
CA GLU A 37 2.81 3.80 11.35
C GLU A 37 4.05 4.60 11.72
N MET A 38 4.52 5.45 10.82
CA MET A 38 5.64 6.32 11.13
C MET A 38 5.31 7.28 12.26
N TYR A 39 4.12 7.85 12.22
CA TYR A 39 3.68 8.79 13.24
C TYR A 39 3.59 8.11 14.59
N LYS A 40 3.04 6.91 14.64
CA LYS A 40 2.91 6.16 15.89
C LYS A 40 4.27 5.88 16.51
N ARG A 41 5.30 5.74 15.71
CA ARG A 41 6.65 5.43 16.19
C ARG A 41 7.52 6.66 16.34
N GLY A 42 7.01 7.82 15.92
CA GLY A 42 7.77 9.06 16.02
C GLY A 42 9.01 9.07 15.15
N ILE A 43 8.96 8.41 13.99
CA ILE A 43 10.12 8.38 13.09
C ILE A 43 9.83 9.19 11.84
N ASN A 44 10.88 9.79 11.28
CA ASN A 44 10.76 10.56 10.06
C ASN A 44 11.24 9.72 8.88
N ARG A 45 11.18 10.31 7.68
CA ARG A 45 11.54 9.60 6.43
C ARG A 45 12.98 9.12 6.45
N ARG A 46 13.86 9.95 6.95
CA ARG A 46 15.27 9.62 7.01
C ARG A 46 15.51 8.43 7.93
N GLU A 47 14.87 8.44 9.09
CA GLU A 47 15.01 7.34 10.03
C GLU A 47 14.46 6.05 9.44
N LEU A 48 13.33 6.12 8.77
CA LEU A 48 12.77 4.94 8.14
C LEU A 48 13.69 4.44 7.04
N ALA A 49 14.29 5.34 6.28
CA ALA A 49 15.25 4.94 5.25
C ALA A 49 16.42 4.19 5.87
N GLU A 50 16.93 4.69 6.97
CA GLU A 50 18.04 4.02 7.65
C GLU A 50 17.66 2.66 8.19
N LEU A 51 16.46 2.54 8.74
CA LEU A 51 16.01 1.28 9.31
C LEU A 51 15.68 0.25 8.24
N SER A 52 15.12 0.68 7.13
CA SER A 52 14.60 -0.25 6.13
C SER A 52 15.58 -0.54 5.02
N GLY A 53 16.54 0.35 4.79
CA GLY A 53 17.40 0.22 3.63
C GLY A 53 16.75 0.71 2.33
N VAL A 54 15.57 1.30 2.43
CA VAL A 54 14.90 1.92 1.28
C VAL A 54 15.31 3.39 1.26
N SER A 55 15.59 3.93 0.07
CA SER A 55 16.07 5.31 -0.02
C SER A 55 15.03 6.29 0.49
N GLU A 56 15.50 7.38 1.05
CA GLU A 56 14.61 8.43 1.53
C GLU A 56 13.77 9.00 0.40
N ASN A 57 14.36 9.10 -0.78
CA ASN A 57 13.64 9.59 -1.96
C ASN A 57 12.49 8.67 -2.34
N ALA A 58 12.72 7.36 -2.28
CA ALA A 58 11.67 6.39 -2.57
C ALA A 58 10.54 6.52 -1.54
N ILE A 59 10.89 6.63 -0.27
CA ILE A 59 9.90 6.78 0.79
C ILE A 59 9.07 8.05 0.58
N SER A 60 9.72 9.14 0.22
CA SER A 60 9.02 10.39 -0.07
C SER A 60 8.03 10.22 -1.23
N ASN A 61 8.46 9.53 -2.28
CA ASN A 61 7.59 9.29 -3.42
C ASN A 61 6.38 8.43 -3.03
N TYR A 62 6.57 7.47 -2.13
CA TYR A 62 5.47 6.63 -1.67
C TYR A 62 4.49 7.44 -0.82
N ILE A 63 4.99 8.26 0.07
CA ILE A 63 4.14 9.08 0.94
C ILE A 63 3.35 10.09 0.11
N ASN A 64 3.98 10.66 -0.91
CA ASN A 64 3.33 11.65 -1.76
C ASN A 64 2.53 11.03 -2.90
N GLU A 65 2.48 9.70 -2.95
CA GLU A 65 1.72 8.97 -3.97
C GLU A 65 2.19 9.27 -5.38
N ASN A 66 3.50 9.52 -5.53
CA ASN A 66 4.07 9.82 -6.83
C ASN A 66 4.57 8.59 -7.55
N ARG A 67 4.73 7.49 -6.84
CA ARG A 67 5.28 6.27 -7.41
C ARG A 67 4.71 5.06 -6.70
N GLU A 68 4.48 4.02 -7.46
CA GLU A 68 3.99 2.76 -6.91
C GLU A 68 5.13 2.03 -6.23
N PRO A 69 4.96 1.58 -4.99
CA PRO A 69 6.03 0.90 -4.28
C PRO A 69 6.32 -0.48 -4.88
N LYS A 70 7.60 -0.83 -4.91
CA LYS A 70 8.01 -2.17 -5.29
C LYS A 70 7.75 -3.12 -4.13
N ILE A 71 7.40 -4.36 -4.46
CA ILE A 71 7.09 -5.33 -3.41
C ILE A 71 8.28 -5.55 -2.47
N THR A 72 9.50 -5.56 -3.00
CA THR A 72 10.68 -5.72 -2.14
C THR A 72 10.81 -4.57 -1.15
N ASN A 73 10.48 -3.36 -1.57
CA ASN A 73 10.56 -2.21 -0.68
C ASN A 73 9.46 -2.25 0.37
N ILE A 74 8.27 -2.74 0.00
CA ILE A 74 7.19 -2.92 0.97
C ILE A 74 7.63 -3.90 2.06
N ILE A 75 8.25 -4.99 1.66
CA ILE A 75 8.74 -6.00 2.61
C ILE A 75 9.79 -5.40 3.53
N LYS A 76 10.74 -4.66 2.97
CA LYS A 76 11.79 -4.03 3.78
C LYS A 76 11.20 -3.06 4.79
N ILE A 77 10.22 -2.28 4.37
CA ILE A 77 9.56 -1.32 5.25
C ILE A 77 8.80 -2.05 6.35
N SER A 78 8.08 -3.12 6.00
CA SER A 78 7.33 -3.87 6.99
C SER A 78 8.25 -4.49 8.03
N GLU A 79 9.41 -4.98 7.59
CA GLU A 79 10.40 -5.52 8.51
C GLU A 79 10.95 -4.45 9.44
N ALA A 80 11.25 -3.28 8.87
CA ALA A 80 11.76 -2.17 9.67
C ALA A 80 10.77 -1.72 10.72
N LEU A 81 9.49 -1.72 10.39
CA LEU A 81 8.44 -1.32 11.30
C LEU A 81 7.95 -2.48 12.18
N GLU A 82 8.42 -3.68 11.90
CA GLU A 82 8.05 -4.89 12.65
C GLU A 82 6.54 -5.13 12.62
N ILE A 83 5.95 -4.97 11.44
CA ILE A 83 4.53 -5.24 11.23
C ILE A 83 4.37 -6.14 10.02
N PRO A 84 3.30 -6.92 9.95
CA PRO A 84 3.06 -7.74 8.76
C PRO A 84 2.73 -6.86 7.56
N VAL A 85 3.06 -7.35 6.38
CA VAL A 85 2.86 -6.61 5.12
C VAL A 85 1.41 -6.18 4.96
N ASN A 86 0.46 -7.01 5.36
CA ASN A 86 -0.95 -6.67 5.16
C ASN A 86 -1.39 -5.46 5.98
N LYS A 87 -0.64 -5.08 6.98
CA LYS A 87 -0.94 -3.84 7.71
C LYS A 87 -0.68 -2.60 6.86
N LEU A 88 0.14 -2.75 5.83
CA LEU A 88 0.46 -1.62 4.95
C LEU A 88 -0.39 -1.59 3.70
N ILE A 89 -0.93 -2.73 3.28
CA ILE A 89 -1.60 -2.81 1.99
C ILE A 89 -3.09 -3.14 2.08
N TYR A 90 -3.60 -3.34 3.26
CA TYR A 90 -5.03 -3.52 3.48
C TYR A 90 -5.54 -2.40 4.40
#